data_e8e69b2657962c7e73be4b2bb1e5f33e
#
_entry.id   e8e69b2657962c7e73be4b2bb1e5f33e
#
_cell.length_a   1.000
_cell.length_b   1.000
_cell.length_c   1.000
_cell.angle_alpha   90.00
_cell.angle_beta   90.00
_cell.angle_gamma   90.00
#
_symmetry.space_group_name_H-M   'P 1'
#
loop_
_entity.id
_entity.type
_entity.pdbx_description
1 polymer ?
#
loop_
_entity_poly.entity_id
_entity_poly.type
_entity_poly.pdbx_seq_one_letter_code
_entity_poly.pdbx_strand_id
1 'polypeptide(L)'
;LDKINKPHDKLFKEVMGDIETAKSFIQHYLPPKIVRLIDPESIAIETDSYLEKDLSEYFFDLLFRVKMQQEEAYVYLLFKHKSRVDKHVNLQLLGYMTSIWKKSVPRPLPVILPVVFYQGREKWEAPQWFSNRFSNYDRMGEDLKDYIPDYKYELFEISSLRDEEVKGAKRLRIYLDVLRLRALRGKAAIREVMLRVAVTISELPRTEANERFFQVCTIYLFETMGGEYFQQMSELMETVSEERSEKMQTIADMLRQEGMEKGMEKGLEMGIIKGREEGREEGLEKGMEKGREELLWKLISKKFPKASKKYFEKLKTLTIEKLDALGLELIDMKNEEELKKYLM
;
A
#
# COMPACT_ATOMS: atom_id res chain seq x y z
N LEU A 1 -10.37 4.11 8.43
CA LEU A 1 -9.13 3.43 8.01
C LEU A 1 -8.47 4.31 6.98
N ASP A 2 -7.51 5.10 7.43
CA ASP A 2 -6.76 6.02 6.59
C ASP A 2 -6.07 5.25 5.47
N LYS A 3 -6.35 5.70 4.25
CA LYS A 3 -5.70 5.21 3.02
C LYS A 3 -4.19 5.25 3.25
N ILE A 4 -3.58 4.08 3.26
CA ILE A 4 -2.13 3.92 3.29
C ILE A 4 -1.57 4.83 2.21
N ASN A 5 -0.79 5.80 2.64
CA ASN A 5 -0.17 6.78 1.78
C ASN A 5 0.83 6.04 0.89
N LYS A 6 0.46 5.74 -0.36
CA LYS A 6 1.31 5.00 -1.29
C LYS A 6 2.25 5.99 -2.00
N PRO A 7 3.51 6.14 -1.56
CA PRO A 7 4.43 7.16 -2.07
C PRO A 7 4.69 7.02 -3.56
N HIS A 8 4.73 5.78 -4.07
CA HIS A 8 4.90 5.50 -5.49
C HIS A 8 3.77 6.07 -6.34
N ASP A 9 2.54 5.92 -5.86
CA ASP A 9 1.34 6.36 -6.57
C ASP A 9 1.24 7.89 -6.60
N LYS A 10 1.62 8.55 -5.49
CA LYS A 10 1.67 10.01 -5.43
C LYS A 10 2.71 10.57 -6.41
N LEU A 11 3.90 9.99 -6.41
CA LEU A 11 4.97 10.42 -7.31
C LEU A 11 4.57 10.17 -8.77
N PHE A 12 3.98 9.03 -9.10
CA PHE A 12 3.49 8.74 -10.45
C PHE A 12 2.47 9.78 -10.93
N LYS A 13 1.46 10.07 -10.10
CA LYS A 13 0.43 11.06 -10.44
C LYS A 13 1.00 12.47 -10.60
N GLU A 14 1.88 12.89 -9.71
CA GLU A 14 2.51 14.20 -9.78
C GLU A 14 3.32 14.37 -11.07
N VAL A 15 4.01 13.32 -11.49
CA VAL A 15 4.89 13.35 -12.66
C VAL A 15 4.13 13.17 -13.95
N MET A 16 3.34 12.10 -14.07
CA MET A 16 2.61 11.77 -15.29
C MET A 16 1.33 12.59 -15.45
N GLY A 17 0.83 13.23 -14.37
CA GLY A 17 -0.23 14.22 -14.43
C GLY A 17 0.21 15.58 -14.97
N ASP A 18 1.52 15.80 -15.15
CA ASP A 18 2.06 16.96 -15.87
C ASP A 18 2.08 16.67 -17.37
N ILE A 19 1.33 17.45 -18.16
CA ILE A 19 1.13 17.17 -19.59
C ILE A 19 2.42 17.14 -20.40
N GLU A 20 3.36 18.02 -20.10
CA GLU A 20 4.65 18.08 -20.81
C GLU A 20 5.51 16.85 -20.48
N THR A 21 5.46 16.38 -19.23
CA THR A 21 6.13 15.17 -18.82
C THR A 21 5.51 13.94 -19.48
N ALA A 22 4.18 13.88 -19.55
CA ALA A 22 3.44 12.78 -20.21
C ALA A 22 3.71 12.75 -21.72
N LYS A 23 3.68 13.92 -22.40
CA LYS A 23 4.07 14.03 -23.81
C LYS A 23 5.49 13.50 -24.02
N SER A 24 6.40 13.91 -23.16
CA SER A 24 7.79 13.47 -23.24
C SER A 24 7.93 11.96 -23.03
N PHE A 25 7.16 11.35 -22.10
CA PHE A 25 7.13 9.90 -21.91
C PHE A 25 6.62 9.18 -23.16
N ILE A 26 5.48 9.61 -23.70
CA ILE A 26 4.87 9.02 -24.90
C ILE A 26 5.87 9.07 -26.08
N GLN A 27 6.54 10.19 -26.28
CA GLN A 27 7.48 10.39 -27.39
C GLN A 27 8.76 9.55 -27.29
N HIS A 28 9.28 9.34 -26.09
CA HIS A 28 10.59 8.67 -25.91
C HIS A 28 10.50 7.20 -25.59
N TYR A 29 9.38 6.73 -25.03
CA TYR A 29 9.30 5.39 -24.46
C TYR A 29 8.22 4.49 -25.06
N LEU A 30 7.28 5.02 -25.84
CA LEU A 30 6.42 4.17 -26.66
C LEU A 30 7.14 3.69 -27.92
N PRO A 31 6.72 2.56 -28.50
CA PRO A 31 7.32 2.05 -29.72
C PRO A 31 7.31 3.12 -30.82
N PRO A 32 8.44 3.33 -31.54
CA PRO A 32 8.54 4.38 -32.58
C PRO A 32 7.47 4.26 -33.68
N LYS A 33 6.99 3.03 -33.94
CA LYS A 33 5.89 2.80 -34.88
C LYS A 33 4.59 3.47 -34.42
N ILE A 34 4.32 3.44 -33.12
CA ILE A 34 3.13 4.04 -32.51
C ILE A 34 3.29 5.56 -32.41
N VAL A 35 4.45 6.00 -31.93
CA VAL A 35 4.73 7.45 -31.75
C VAL A 35 4.52 8.21 -33.07
N ARG A 36 4.89 7.66 -34.20
CA ARG A 36 4.71 8.29 -35.52
C ARG A 36 3.24 8.47 -35.93
N LEU A 37 2.32 7.72 -35.32
CA LEU A 37 0.89 7.81 -35.59
C LEU A 37 0.20 8.86 -34.72
N ILE A 38 0.81 9.24 -33.59
CA ILE A 38 0.26 10.18 -32.61
C ILE A 38 0.59 11.62 -33.02
N ASP A 39 -0.43 12.46 -33.05
CA ASP A 39 -0.25 13.92 -33.10
C ASP A 39 0.16 14.42 -31.71
N PRO A 40 1.41 14.91 -31.52
CA PRO A 40 1.90 15.29 -30.19
C PRO A 40 1.10 16.45 -29.56
N GLU A 41 0.54 17.34 -30.38
CA GLU A 41 -0.21 18.49 -29.88
C GLU A 41 -1.63 18.11 -29.45
N SER A 42 -2.11 16.95 -29.86
CA SER A 42 -3.42 16.43 -29.47
C SER A 42 -3.43 15.77 -28.09
N ILE A 43 -2.28 15.51 -27.50
CA ILE A 43 -2.17 14.77 -26.23
C ILE A 43 -2.77 15.61 -25.10
N ALA A 44 -3.81 15.09 -24.46
CA ALA A 44 -4.49 15.72 -23.34
C ALA A 44 -4.78 14.69 -22.25
N ILE A 45 -4.72 15.12 -20.98
CA ILE A 45 -5.11 14.28 -19.85
C ILE A 45 -6.63 14.19 -19.81
N GLU A 46 -7.16 12.98 -19.76
CA GLU A 46 -8.57 12.74 -19.56
C GLU A 46 -8.89 12.75 -18.07
N THR A 47 -9.66 13.76 -17.64
CA THR A 47 -9.96 14.00 -16.22
C THR A 47 -11.26 13.34 -15.77
N ASP A 48 -12.11 12.94 -16.71
CA ASP A 48 -13.37 12.29 -16.39
C ASP A 48 -13.11 10.90 -15.80
N SER A 49 -13.82 10.61 -14.72
CA SER A 49 -13.74 9.33 -14.01
C SER A 49 -14.27 8.19 -14.90
N TYR A 50 -13.44 7.72 -15.83
CA TYR A 50 -13.75 6.57 -16.69
C TYR A 50 -13.74 5.23 -15.93
N LEU A 51 -13.17 5.22 -14.71
CA LEU A 51 -13.12 4.04 -13.88
C LEU A 51 -14.29 4.01 -12.90
N GLU A 52 -14.94 2.87 -12.75
CA GLU A 52 -15.93 2.66 -11.70
C GLU A 52 -15.26 2.83 -10.33
N LYS A 53 -15.97 3.35 -9.33
CA LYS A 53 -15.44 3.62 -7.98
C LYS A 53 -14.76 2.39 -7.36
N ASP A 54 -15.27 1.21 -7.64
CA ASP A 54 -14.74 -0.06 -7.14
C ASP A 54 -13.36 -0.43 -7.73
N LEU A 55 -13.02 0.09 -8.91
CA LEU A 55 -11.74 -0.15 -9.57
C LEU A 55 -10.70 0.92 -9.22
N SER A 56 -11.13 2.14 -8.88
CA SER A 56 -10.25 3.27 -8.55
C SER A 56 -9.57 3.13 -7.18
N GLU A 57 -10.03 2.25 -6.29
CA GLU A 57 -9.43 2.06 -4.95
C GLU A 57 -8.10 1.29 -4.96
N TYR A 58 -7.81 0.54 -6.02
CA TYR A 58 -6.67 -0.37 -6.03
C TYR A 58 -5.52 0.03 -6.97
N PHE A 59 -5.75 0.97 -7.92
CA PHE A 59 -4.76 1.30 -8.96
C PHE A 59 -4.77 2.78 -9.32
N PHE A 60 -3.58 3.33 -9.55
CA PHE A 60 -3.40 4.68 -10.05
C PHE A 60 -3.14 4.63 -11.54
N ASP A 61 -4.14 4.98 -12.29
CA ASP A 61 -4.16 4.91 -13.73
C ASP A 61 -4.35 6.30 -14.30
N LEU A 62 -3.69 6.56 -15.42
CA LEU A 62 -3.85 7.79 -16.17
C LEU A 62 -4.31 7.46 -17.59
N LEU A 63 -5.30 8.20 -18.05
CA LEU A 63 -5.82 8.11 -19.40
C LEU A 63 -5.46 9.39 -20.15
N PHE A 64 -4.85 9.23 -21.31
CA PHE A 64 -4.53 10.33 -22.20
C PHE A 64 -5.33 10.17 -23.48
N ARG A 65 -6.07 11.22 -23.84
CA ARG A 65 -6.69 11.33 -25.15
C ARG A 65 -5.65 11.82 -26.14
N VAL A 66 -5.62 11.19 -27.31
CA VAL A 66 -4.69 11.50 -28.39
C VAL A 66 -5.39 11.39 -29.73
N LYS A 67 -4.87 12.04 -30.77
CA LYS A 67 -5.24 11.75 -32.15
C LYS A 67 -4.21 10.84 -32.78
N MET A 68 -4.67 9.75 -33.36
CA MET A 68 -3.89 8.84 -34.17
C MET A 68 -4.46 8.81 -35.60
N GLN A 69 -3.67 9.18 -36.61
CA GLN A 69 -4.14 9.23 -38.00
C GLN A 69 -5.45 10.05 -38.18
N GLN A 70 -5.57 11.15 -37.45
CA GLN A 70 -6.75 12.05 -37.38
C GLN A 70 -7.98 11.48 -36.65
N GLU A 71 -7.94 10.25 -36.16
CA GLU A 71 -9.00 9.64 -35.36
C GLU A 71 -8.69 9.75 -33.85
N GLU A 72 -9.73 9.80 -33.04
CA GLU A 72 -9.61 9.82 -31.59
C GLU A 72 -9.15 8.46 -31.06
N ALA A 73 -8.14 8.49 -30.19
CA ALA A 73 -7.60 7.32 -29.52
C ALA A 73 -7.18 7.64 -28.10
N TYR A 74 -6.90 6.61 -27.32
CA TYR A 74 -6.44 6.77 -25.95
C TYR A 74 -5.13 6.01 -25.68
N VAL A 75 -4.25 6.65 -24.91
CA VAL A 75 -3.09 5.99 -24.26
C VAL A 75 -3.46 5.81 -22.80
N TYR A 76 -3.56 4.56 -22.37
CA TYR A 76 -3.90 4.19 -21.00
C TYR A 76 -2.65 3.72 -20.27
N LEU A 77 -2.19 4.51 -19.29
CA LEU A 77 -1.04 4.18 -18.46
C LEU A 77 -1.49 3.50 -17.17
N LEU A 78 -1.21 2.22 -17.03
CA LEU A 78 -1.41 1.44 -15.81
C LEU A 78 -0.10 1.34 -15.05
N PHE A 79 -0.01 2.00 -13.89
CA PHE A 79 1.15 1.91 -13.02
C PHE A 79 1.10 0.70 -12.10
N LYS A 80 2.07 -0.18 -12.22
CA LYS A 80 2.22 -1.37 -11.37
C LYS A 80 3.51 -1.30 -10.55
N HIS A 81 3.35 -0.92 -9.28
CA HIS A 81 4.40 -1.06 -8.29
C HIS A 81 4.16 -2.32 -7.46
N LYS A 82 4.73 -3.45 -7.89
CA LYS A 82 4.64 -4.70 -7.13
C LYS A 82 5.99 -5.39 -7.07
N SER A 83 6.26 -6.03 -5.92
CA SER A 83 7.37 -6.95 -5.73
C SER A 83 7.21 -8.26 -6.51
N ARG A 84 6.01 -8.54 -7.05
CA ARG A 84 5.68 -9.74 -7.84
C ARG A 84 4.91 -9.37 -9.10
N VAL A 85 5.18 -10.10 -10.18
CA VAL A 85 4.50 -9.95 -11.46
C VAL A 85 3.02 -10.34 -11.32
N ASP A 86 2.12 -9.48 -11.81
CA ASP A 86 0.70 -9.77 -11.85
C ASP A 86 0.36 -10.60 -13.11
N LYS A 87 0.17 -11.90 -12.92
CA LYS A 87 -0.18 -12.81 -14.03
C LYS A 87 -1.55 -12.53 -14.65
N HIS A 88 -2.40 -11.72 -13.99
CA HIS A 88 -3.75 -11.40 -14.47
C HIS A 88 -3.86 -9.99 -15.07
N VAL A 89 -2.73 -9.32 -15.32
CA VAL A 89 -2.71 -7.95 -15.87
C VAL A 89 -3.50 -7.81 -17.17
N ASN A 90 -3.45 -8.80 -18.06
CA ASN A 90 -4.21 -8.79 -19.31
C ASN A 90 -5.72 -8.72 -19.06
N LEU A 91 -6.28 -9.58 -18.18
CA LEU A 91 -7.72 -9.54 -17.86
C LEU A 91 -8.11 -8.21 -17.24
N GLN A 92 -7.25 -7.64 -16.39
CA GLN A 92 -7.46 -6.37 -15.76
C GLN A 92 -7.49 -5.23 -16.80
N LEU A 93 -6.52 -5.20 -17.72
CA LEU A 93 -6.49 -4.22 -18.82
C LEU A 93 -7.72 -4.32 -19.71
N LEU A 94 -8.18 -5.55 -20.04
CA LEU A 94 -9.41 -5.76 -20.82
C LEU A 94 -10.63 -5.16 -20.11
N GLY A 95 -10.74 -5.35 -18.79
CA GLY A 95 -11.79 -4.75 -17.96
C GLY A 95 -11.77 -3.22 -18.05
N TYR A 96 -10.60 -2.59 -17.93
CA TYR A 96 -10.46 -1.14 -18.05
C TYR A 96 -10.80 -0.62 -19.45
N MET A 97 -10.28 -1.25 -20.49
CA MET A 97 -10.62 -0.89 -21.87
C MET A 97 -12.14 -0.97 -22.12
N THR A 98 -12.77 -2.03 -21.62
CA THR A 98 -14.23 -2.20 -21.71
C THR A 98 -14.97 -1.07 -20.98
N SER A 99 -14.50 -0.66 -19.79
CA SER A 99 -15.09 0.46 -19.03
C SER A 99 -14.96 1.78 -19.77
N ILE A 100 -13.80 2.04 -20.40
CA ILE A 100 -13.58 3.23 -21.23
C ILE A 100 -14.54 3.21 -22.44
N TRP A 101 -14.63 2.10 -23.16
CA TRP A 101 -15.50 1.97 -24.32
C TRP A 101 -16.99 2.12 -23.98
N LYS A 102 -17.45 1.62 -22.85
CA LYS A 102 -18.83 1.79 -22.39
C LYS A 102 -19.21 3.27 -22.21
N LYS A 103 -18.25 4.11 -21.80
CA LYS A 103 -18.45 5.54 -21.60
C LYS A 103 -18.22 6.36 -22.89
N SER A 104 -17.50 5.82 -23.85
CA SER A 104 -17.20 6.46 -25.14
C SER A 104 -18.32 6.33 -26.18
N VAL A 105 -19.56 6.10 -25.74
CA VAL A 105 -20.73 6.06 -26.65
C VAL A 105 -21.18 7.48 -26.98
N PRO A 106 -21.45 7.85 -28.24
CA PRO A 106 -21.72 6.98 -29.39
C PRO A 106 -20.47 6.62 -30.23
N ARG A 107 -20.61 5.61 -31.04
CA ARG A 107 -19.68 4.93 -31.95
C ARG A 107 -19.06 5.81 -33.04
N PRO A 108 -17.84 5.48 -33.59
CA PRO A 108 -17.04 4.26 -33.38
C PRO A 108 -16.27 4.26 -32.05
N LEU A 109 -15.88 3.05 -31.58
CA LEU A 109 -15.05 2.91 -30.39
C LEU A 109 -13.63 3.39 -30.66
N PRO A 110 -13.03 4.20 -29.77
CA PRO A 110 -11.67 4.66 -29.93
C PRO A 110 -10.67 3.52 -29.74
N VAL A 111 -9.54 3.60 -30.41
CA VAL A 111 -8.40 2.71 -30.14
C VAL A 111 -7.84 3.04 -28.76
N ILE A 112 -7.56 2.00 -27.95
CA ILE A 112 -6.89 2.15 -26.66
C ILE A 112 -5.56 1.45 -26.73
N LEU A 113 -4.47 2.17 -26.45
CA LEU A 113 -3.13 1.64 -26.31
C LEU A 113 -2.84 1.43 -24.82
N PRO A 114 -2.93 0.20 -24.31
CA PRO A 114 -2.62 -0.06 -22.92
C PRO A 114 -1.11 -0.15 -22.71
N VAL A 115 -0.59 0.55 -21.70
CA VAL A 115 0.81 0.58 -21.31
C VAL A 115 0.94 0.21 -19.85
N VAL A 116 1.73 -0.81 -19.55
CA VAL A 116 2.06 -1.22 -18.19
C VAL A 116 3.40 -0.60 -17.80
N PHE A 117 3.36 0.25 -16.80
CA PHE A 117 4.53 0.88 -16.21
C PHE A 117 4.98 0.07 -15.00
N TYR A 118 6.03 -0.72 -15.16
CA TYR A 118 6.46 -1.68 -14.16
C TYR A 118 7.72 -1.25 -13.43
N GLN A 119 7.64 -1.26 -12.09
CA GLN A 119 8.76 -1.04 -11.18
C GLN A 119 8.87 -2.21 -10.20
N GLY A 120 9.41 -3.32 -10.63
CA GLY A 120 9.65 -4.49 -9.79
C GLY A 120 11.09 -4.96 -9.90
N ARG A 121 11.50 -5.82 -8.96
CA ARG A 121 12.82 -6.48 -8.99
C ARG A 121 12.81 -7.80 -9.77
N GLU A 122 11.64 -8.42 -9.88
CA GLU A 122 11.45 -9.66 -10.61
C GLU A 122 11.31 -9.34 -12.10
N LYS A 123 11.86 -10.20 -12.95
CA LYS A 123 11.66 -10.11 -14.39
C LYS A 123 10.18 -10.24 -14.72
N TRP A 124 9.69 -9.38 -15.61
CA TRP A 124 8.31 -9.49 -16.08
C TRP A 124 8.13 -10.72 -16.97
N GLU A 125 7.29 -11.66 -16.54
CA GLU A 125 7.03 -12.92 -17.25
C GLU A 125 5.60 -13.05 -17.79
N ALA A 126 4.71 -12.08 -17.47
CA ALA A 126 3.35 -12.11 -17.96
C ALA A 126 3.34 -11.85 -19.49
N PRO A 127 2.60 -12.64 -20.28
CA PRO A 127 2.54 -12.47 -21.72
C PRO A 127 1.92 -11.13 -22.10
N GLN A 128 2.51 -10.43 -23.07
CA GLN A 128 2.01 -9.14 -23.53
C GLN A 128 0.77 -9.26 -24.43
N TRP A 129 0.63 -10.37 -25.17
CA TRP A 129 -0.55 -10.67 -25.95
C TRP A 129 -1.61 -11.37 -25.11
N PHE A 130 -2.86 -10.95 -25.24
CA PHE A 130 -3.97 -11.55 -24.48
C PHE A 130 -4.21 -13.00 -24.92
N SER A 131 -4.10 -13.29 -26.21
CA SER A 131 -4.21 -14.63 -26.78
C SER A 131 -3.27 -15.67 -26.13
N ASN A 132 -2.08 -15.24 -25.68
CA ASN A 132 -1.13 -16.12 -24.99
C ASN A 132 -1.60 -16.59 -23.60
N ARG A 133 -2.77 -16.14 -23.14
CA ARG A 133 -3.44 -16.63 -21.93
C ARG A 133 -4.17 -17.96 -22.17
N PHE A 134 -4.47 -18.26 -23.39
CA PHE A 134 -5.19 -19.49 -23.76
C PHE A 134 -4.21 -20.63 -23.99
N SER A 135 -4.46 -21.75 -23.31
CA SER A 135 -3.64 -22.95 -23.49
C SER A 135 -3.67 -23.42 -24.93
N ASN A 136 -2.49 -23.69 -25.48
CA ASN A 136 -2.35 -24.19 -26.87
C ASN A 136 -2.90 -23.25 -27.97
N TYR A 137 -2.93 -21.92 -27.74
CA TYR A 137 -3.39 -20.97 -28.74
C TYR A 137 -2.76 -21.19 -30.13
N ASP A 138 -1.44 -21.41 -30.17
CA ASP A 138 -0.73 -21.65 -31.43
C ASP A 138 -1.17 -22.93 -32.18
N ARG A 139 -1.79 -23.88 -31.47
CA ARG A 139 -2.29 -25.16 -32.04
C ARG A 139 -3.80 -25.14 -32.25
N MET A 140 -4.49 -24.07 -31.90
CA MET A 140 -5.92 -23.92 -32.17
C MET A 140 -6.16 -23.77 -33.68
N GLY A 141 -7.26 -24.36 -34.16
CA GLY A 141 -7.75 -24.07 -35.51
C GLY A 141 -8.11 -22.58 -35.64
N GLU A 142 -7.91 -22.03 -36.85
CA GLU A 142 -8.20 -20.60 -37.11
C GLU A 142 -9.64 -20.24 -36.76
N ASP A 143 -10.60 -21.14 -37.06
CA ASP A 143 -12.03 -20.93 -36.74
C ASP A 143 -12.29 -20.71 -35.25
N LEU A 144 -11.46 -21.26 -34.33
CA LEU A 144 -11.58 -21.02 -32.90
C LEU A 144 -10.92 -19.70 -32.45
N LYS A 145 -9.87 -19.30 -33.14
CA LYS A 145 -9.17 -18.04 -32.86
C LYS A 145 -10.06 -16.84 -33.10
N ASP A 146 -10.97 -16.91 -34.03
CA ASP A 146 -11.94 -15.86 -34.34
C ASP A 146 -12.87 -15.49 -33.12
N TYR A 147 -13.01 -16.42 -32.17
CA TYR A 147 -13.82 -16.19 -30.97
C TYR A 147 -13.01 -15.71 -29.76
N ILE A 148 -11.69 -15.52 -29.92
CA ILE A 148 -10.82 -15.06 -28.85
C ILE A 148 -10.51 -13.57 -29.04
N PRO A 149 -10.91 -12.70 -28.10
CA PRO A 149 -10.48 -11.31 -28.15
C PRO A 149 -8.96 -11.26 -28.01
N ASP A 150 -8.30 -10.55 -28.91
CA ASP A 150 -6.86 -10.39 -28.81
C ASP A 150 -6.44 -8.93 -28.84
N TYR A 151 -5.46 -8.59 -28.05
CA TYR A 151 -4.82 -7.29 -28.00
C TYR A 151 -3.43 -7.42 -27.36
N LYS A 152 -2.60 -6.43 -27.55
CA LYS A 152 -1.28 -6.31 -26.95
C LYS A 152 -1.22 -5.10 -26.03
N TYR A 153 -0.52 -5.23 -24.90
CA TYR A 153 -0.10 -4.06 -24.13
C TYR A 153 1.40 -3.82 -24.29
N GLU A 154 1.82 -2.55 -24.16
CA GLU A 154 3.24 -2.22 -24.12
C GLU A 154 3.73 -2.28 -22.67
N LEU A 155 4.89 -2.88 -22.46
CA LEU A 155 5.55 -2.95 -21.17
C LEU A 155 6.70 -1.94 -21.11
N PHE A 156 6.64 -1.05 -20.14
CA PHE A 156 7.74 -0.16 -19.79
C PHE A 156 8.32 -0.58 -18.43
N GLU A 157 9.49 -1.20 -18.47
CA GLU A 157 10.17 -1.74 -17.29
C GLU A 157 11.30 -0.79 -16.85
N ILE A 158 11.06 -0.09 -15.73
CA ILE A 158 11.97 0.97 -15.23
C ILE A 158 13.28 0.39 -14.71
N SER A 159 13.21 -0.76 -14.04
CA SER A 159 14.38 -1.39 -13.41
C SER A 159 15.44 -1.86 -14.40
N SER A 160 15.06 -2.04 -15.67
CA SER A 160 15.95 -2.47 -16.75
C SER A 160 16.57 -1.32 -17.54
N LEU A 161 16.14 -0.07 -17.30
CA LEU A 161 16.66 1.10 -18.01
C LEU A 161 18.15 1.32 -17.71
N ARG A 162 18.94 1.53 -18.76
CA ARG A 162 20.33 1.99 -18.67
C ARG A 162 20.38 3.52 -18.62
N ASP A 163 21.52 4.08 -18.22
CA ASP A 163 21.68 5.54 -18.06
C ASP A 163 21.45 6.31 -19.36
N GLU A 164 21.94 5.79 -20.48
CA GLU A 164 21.74 6.37 -21.81
C GLU A 164 20.31 6.30 -22.33
N GLU A 165 19.47 5.48 -21.70
CA GLU A 165 18.04 5.32 -22.03
C GLU A 165 17.16 6.29 -21.22
N VAL A 166 17.69 6.94 -20.20
CA VAL A 166 16.97 7.96 -19.43
C VAL A 166 16.94 9.28 -20.19
N LYS A 167 15.86 9.53 -20.92
CA LYS A 167 15.68 10.65 -21.85
C LYS A 167 14.43 11.47 -21.56
N GLY A 168 14.29 12.58 -22.26
CA GLY A 168 13.09 13.41 -22.24
C GLY A 168 13.19 14.61 -21.30
N ALA A 169 12.05 15.16 -20.95
CA ALA A 169 11.92 16.34 -20.09
C ALA A 169 12.61 16.15 -18.73
N LYS A 170 13.10 17.23 -18.12
CA LYS A 170 13.85 17.17 -16.85
C LYS A 170 13.07 16.44 -15.75
N ARG A 171 11.77 16.75 -15.57
CA ARG A 171 10.93 16.08 -14.57
C ARG A 171 10.82 14.57 -14.82
N LEU A 172 10.67 14.15 -16.08
CA LEU A 172 10.65 12.73 -16.45
C LEU A 172 11.97 12.04 -16.12
N ARG A 173 13.12 12.64 -16.46
CA ARG A 173 14.44 12.08 -16.16
C ARG A 173 14.66 11.92 -14.66
N ILE A 174 14.35 12.96 -13.88
CA ILE A 174 14.42 12.90 -12.40
C ILE A 174 13.57 11.75 -11.89
N TYR A 175 12.34 11.64 -12.36
CA TYR A 175 11.41 10.60 -11.95
C TYR A 175 11.94 9.20 -12.22
N LEU A 176 12.41 8.95 -13.44
CA LEU A 176 12.94 7.65 -13.84
C LEU A 176 14.19 7.28 -13.02
N ASP A 177 15.11 8.23 -12.83
CA ASP A 177 16.31 8.02 -12.03
C ASP A 177 15.96 7.74 -10.56
N VAL A 178 15.05 8.50 -9.97
CA VAL A 178 14.57 8.28 -8.59
C VAL A 178 13.96 6.89 -8.42
N LEU A 179 13.16 6.41 -9.38
CA LEU A 179 12.59 5.08 -9.33
C LEU A 179 13.65 3.98 -9.51
N ARG A 180 14.65 4.20 -10.35
CA ARG A 180 15.75 3.26 -10.62
C ARG A 180 16.70 3.08 -9.44
N LEU A 181 16.87 4.08 -8.58
CA LEU A 181 17.80 4.02 -7.44
C LEU A 181 17.64 2.73 -6.62
N ARG A 182 16.43 2.23 -6.46
CA ARG A 182 16.16 0.99 -5.71
C ARG A 182 16.61 -0.30 -6.43
N ALA A 183 16.75 -0.26 -7.73
CA ALA A 183 17.19 -1.40 -8.54
C ALA A 183 18.69 -1.43 -8.75
N LEU A 184 19.36 -0.29 -8.60
CA LEU A 184 20.80 -0.17 -8.79
C LEU A 184 21.59 -0.94 -7.74
N ARG A 185 22.73 -1.49 -8.15
CA ARG A 185 23.67 -2.18 -7.28
C ARG A 185 25.02 -1.45 -7.31
N GLY A 186 25.64 -1.36 -6.14
CA GLY A 186 26.94 -0.71 -5.97
C GLY A 186 26.84 0.78 -5.62
N LYS A 187 27.58 1.16 -4.57
CA LYS A 187 27.56 2.53 -4.01
C LYS A 187 27.94 3.60 -5.04
N ALA A 188 28.88 3.32 -5.94
CA ALA A 188 29.33 4.27 -6.96
C ALA A 188 28.20 4.60 -7.95
N ALA A 189 27.52 3.58 -8.50
CA ALA A 189 26.42 3.78 -9.45
C ALA A 189 25.24 4.53 -8.80
N ILE A 190 24.90 4.18 -7.55
CA ILE A 190 23.84 4.86 -6.80
C ILE A 190 24.20 6.33 -6.61
N ARG A 191 25.44 6.63 -6.19
CA ARG A 191 25.91 8.00 -5.97
C ARG A 191 25.89 8.82 -7.27
N GLU A 192 26.30 8.24 -8.39
CA GLU A 192 26.29 8.89 -9.69
C GLU A 192 24.88 9.30 -10.11
N VAL A 193 23.91 8.39 -9.98
CA VAL A 193 22.51 8.68 -10.29
C VAL A 193 21.94 9.72 -9.32
N MET A 194 22.24 9.63 -8.03
CA MET A 194 21.84 10.65 -7.04
C MET A 194 22.38 12.04 -7.40
N LEU A 195 23.65 12.15 -7.79
CA LEU A 195 24.24 13.42 -8.21
C LEU A 195 23.53 13.96 -9.46
N ARG A 196 23.26 13.12 -10.44
CA ARG A 196 22.50 13.51 -11.65
C ARG A 196 21.10 14.02 -11.30
N VAL A 197 20.42 13.36 -10.38
CA VAL A 197 19.11 13.80 -9.86
C VAL A 197 19.24 15.16 -9.20
N ALA A 198 20.21 15.35 -8.29
CA ALA A 198 20.42 16.61 -7.57
C ALA A 198 20.70 17.78 -8.55
N VAL A 199 21.61 17.59 -9.51
CA VAL A 199 21.93 18.56 -10.55
C VAL A 199 20.68 18.88 -11.38
N THR A 200 19.96 17.86 -11.88
CA THR A 200 18.77 18.08 -12.72
C THR A 200 17.65 18.79 -11.96
N ILE A 201 17.48 18.49 -10.67
CA ILE A 201 16.53 19.19 -9.79
C ILE A 201 16.96 20.67 -9.63
N SER A 202 18.24 20.95 -9.39
CA SER A 202 18.71 22.33 -9.22
C SER A 202 18.49 23.21 -10.44
N GLU A 203 18.47 22.60 -11.62
CA GLU A 203 18.21 23.27 -12.90
C GLU A 203 16.71 23.50 -13.22
N LEU A 204 15.80 22.99 -12.41
CA LEU A 204 14.36 23.22 -12.63
C LEU A 204 14.01 24.68 -12.28
N PRO A 205 13.21 25.36 -13.13
CA PRO A 205 12.68 26.69 -12.79
C PRO A 205 11.93 26.69 -11.46
N ARG A 206 11.99 27.81 -10.73
CA ARG A 206 11.30 28.01 -9.43
C ARG A 206 9.82 28.34 -9.64
N THR A 207 9.06 27.38 -10.17
CA THR A 207 7.60 27.49 -10.32
C THR A 207 6.91 26.69 -9.22
N GLU A 208 5.67 27.04 -8.89
CA GLU A 208 4.88 26.32 -7.91
C GLU A 208 4.76 24.82 -8.24
N ALA A 209 4.57 24.49 -9.52
CA ALA A 209 4.51 23.11 -9.98
C ALA A 209 5.83 22.35 -9.75
N ASN A 210 6.99 22.97 -9.99
CA ASN A 210 8.29 22.34 -9.75
C ASN A 210 8.63 22.25 -8.27
N GLU A 211 8.20 23.21 -7.45
CA GLU A 211 8.36 23.13 -5.99
C GLU A 211 7.50 21.99 -5.40
N ARG A 212 6.25 21.84 -5.86
CA ARG A 212 5.40 20.69 -5.47
C ARG A 212 6.02 19.37 -5.93
N PHE A 213 6.48 19.27 -7.16
CA PHE A 213 7.18 18.09 -7.66
C PHE A 213 8.41 17.76 -6.82
N PHE A 214 9.25 18.74 -6.49
CA PHE A 214 10.42 18.56 -5.62
C PHE A 214 10.02 18.04 -4.24
N GLN A 215 8.96 18.59 -3.64
CA GLN A 215 8.43 18.13 -2.36
C GLN A 215 8.00 16.66 -2.43
N VAL A 216 7.24 16.27 -3.46
CA VAL A 216 6.78 14.89 -3.63
C VAL A 216 7.95 13.93 -3.86
N CYS A 217 8.97 14.32 -4.64
CA CYS A 217 10.21 13.54 -4.79
C CYS A 217 10.95 13.38 -3.47
N THR A 218 11.04 14.43 -2.66
CA THR A 218 11.71 14.40 -1.35
C THR A 218 10.99 13.43 -0.40
N ILE A 219 9.66 13.51 -0.32
CA ILE A 219 8.85 12.59 0.48
C ILE A 219 9.06 11.15 0.01
N TYR A 220 9.03 10.92 -1.29
CA TYR A 220 9.26 9.60 -1.87
C TYR A 220 10.64 9.03 -1.49
N LEU A 221 11.69 9.81 -1.63
CA LEU A 221 13.05 9.41 -1.27
C LEU A 221 13.15 9.09 0.23
N PHE A 222 12.59 9.92 1.09
CA PHE A 222 12.56 9.73 2.54
C PHE A 222 11.86 8.42 2.93
N GLU A 223 10.66 8.17 2.38
CA GLU A 223 9.83 7.01 2.73
C GLU A 223 10.36 5.68 2.14
N THR A 224 11.11 5.73 1.02
CA THR A 224 11.44 4.50 0.28
C THR A 224 12.90 4.08 0.31
N MET A 225 13.84 4.99 0.58
CA MET A 225 15.27 4.68 0.45
C MET A 225 16.00 4.41 1.78
N GLY A 226 15.39 4.75 2.91
CA GLY A 226 16.03 4.65 4.21
C GLY A 226 16.96 5.82 4.53
N GLY A 227 17.27 6.01 5.83
CA GLY A 227 17.93 7.21 6.35
C GLY A 227 19.30 7.50 5.76
N GLU A 228 20.15 6.47 5.55
CA GLU A 228 21.51 6.63 5.02
C GLU A 228 21.49 7.21 3.58
N TYR A 229 20.68 6.64 2.71
CA TYR A 229 20.58 7.10 1.32
C TYR A 229 19.92 8.48 1.22
N PHE A 230 18.94 8.76 2.07
CA PHE A 230 18.32 10.08 2.13
C PHE A 230 19.35 11.15 2.55
N GLN A 231 20.18 10.84 3.56
CA GLN A 231 21.24 11.73 4.02
C GLN A 231 22.26 11.99 2.92
N GLN A 232 22.72 10.95 2.21
CA GLN A 232 23.63 11.10 1.05
C GLN A 232 23.01 11.97 -0.05
N MET A 233 21.71 11.81 -0.33
CA MET A 233 21.02 12.65 -1.32
C MET A 233 20.97 14.12 -0.89
N SER A 234 20.72 14.38 0.41
CA SER A 234 20.69 15.73 0.97
C SER A 234 22.07 16.39 0.89
N GLU A 235 23.14 15.66 1.22
CA GLU A 235 24.53 16.15 1.10
C GLU A 235 24.91 16.47 -0.35
N LEU A 236 24.50 15.63 -1.31
CA LEU A 236 24.69 15.91 -2.73
C LEU A 236 23.87 17.13 -3.20
N MET A 237 22.64 17.28 -2.68
CA MET A 237 21.81 18.45 -2.98
C MET A 237 22.46 19.73 -2.45
N GLU A 238 23.08 19.70 -1.26
CA GLU A 238 23.79 20.83 -0.68
C GLU A 238 24.92 21.34 -1.58
N THR A 239 25.64 20.43 -2.25
CA THR A 239 26.72 20.80 -3.20
C THR A 239 26.24 21.56 -4.44
N VAL A 240 24.93 21.44 -4.79
CA VAL A 240 24.35 22.07 -5.99
C VAL A 240 23.29 23.13 -5.68
N SER A 241 22.66 23.06 -4.51
CA SER A 241 21.62 24.00 -4.05
C SER A 241 21.39 23.88 -2.54
N GLU A 242 22.05 24.71 -1.75
CA GLU A 242 21.89 24.80 -0.29
C GLU A 242 20.42 24.96 0.11
N GLU A 243 19.71 25.91 -0.51
CA GLU A 243 18.27 26.15 -0.26
C GLU A 243 17.41 24.87 -0.41
N ARG A 244 17.67 24.07 -1.44
CA ARG A 244 16.91 22.83 -1.67
C ARG A 244 17.31 21.74 -0.67
N SER A 245 18.56 21.71 -0.23
CA SER A 245 19.01 20.82 0.82
C SER A 245 18.31 21.13 2.15
N GLU A 246 18.24 22.42 2.53
CA GLU A 246 17.49 22.85 3.72
C GLU A 246 16.00 22.48 3.66
N LYS A 247 15.36 22.69 2.50
CA LYS A 247 13.97 22.26 2.30
C LYS A 247 13.82 20.75 2.42
N MET A 248 14.75 19.94 1.91
CA MET A 248 14.73 18.49 2.07
C MET A 248 14.78 18.09 3.55
N GLN A 249 15.67 18.71 4.34
CA GLN A 249 15.77 18.44 5.78
C GLN A 249 14.50 18.85 6.51
N THR A 250 13.95 20.03 6.21
CA THR A 250 12.68 20.50 6.80
C THR A 250 11.54 19.50 6.56
N ILE A 251 11.40 19.01 5.31
CA ILE A 251 10.39 18.01 4.97
C ILE A 251 10.64 16.71 5.75
N ALA A 252 11.88 16.26 5.86
CA ALA A 252 12.23 15.06 6.59
C ALA A 252 11.90 15.18 8.09
N ASP A 253 12.17 16.33 8.70
CA ASP A 253 11.86 16.58 10.12
C ASP A 253 10.36 16.60 10.36
N MET A 254 9.58 17.22 9.48
CA MET A 254 8.11 17.16 9.55
C MET A 254 7.60 15.72 9.48
N LEU A 255 8.11 14.89 8.56
CA LEU A 255 7.71 13.49 8.42
C LEU A 255 8.10 12.64 9.64
N ARG A 256 9.27 12.90 10.25
CA ARG A 256 9.70 12.25 11.50
C ARG A 256 8.76 12.59 12.66
N GLN A 257 8.40 13.87 12.78
CA GLN A 257 7.48 14.35 13.80
C GLN A 257 6.09 13.71 13.64
N GLU A 258 5.51 13.73 12.42
CA GLU A 258 4.24 13.06 12.14
C GLU A 258 4.30 11.55 12.45
N GLY A 259 5.40 10.89 12.12
CA GLY A 259 5.60 9.48 12.43
C GLY A 259 5.61 9.21 13.92
N MET A 260 6.27 10.09 14.72
CA MET A 260 6.31 10.00 16.17
C MET A 260 4.93 10.21 16.80
N GLU A 261 4.20 11.24 16.36
CA GLU A 261 2.84 11.56 16.84
C GLU A 261 1.87 10.40 16.57
N LYS A 262 1.84 9.88 15.34
CA LYS A 262 1.02 8.71 14.95
C LYS A 262 1.41 7.45 15.72
N GLY A 263 2.71 7.25 15.99
CA GLY A 263 3.21 6.14 16.78
C GLY A 263 2.74 6.24 18.24
N MET A 264 2.77 7.43 18.82
CA MET A 264 2.31 7.69 20.19
C MET A 264 0.80 7.50 20.32
N GLU A 265 0.00 8.01 19.36
CA GLU A 265 -1.45 7.85 19.34
C GLU A 265 -1.86 6.37 19.27
N LYS A 266 -1.28 5.60 18.33
CA LYS A 266 -1.52 4.17 18.23
C LYS A 266 -1.06 3.39 19.46
N GLY A 267 0.07 3.76 20.04
CA GLY A 267 0.56 3.15 21.27
C GLY A 267 -0.38 3.37 22.44
N LEU A 268 -0.94 4.59 22.57
CA LEU A 268 -1.93 4.94 23.59
C LEU A 268 -3.24 4.15 23.37
N GLU A 269 -3.75 4.11 22.14
CA GLU A 269 -4.97 3.38 21.81
C GLU A 269 -4.84 1.88 22.13
N MET A 270 -3.74 1.24 21.69
CA MET A 270 -3.47 -0.17 22.00
C MET A 270 -3.29 -0.41 23.50
N GLY A 271 -2.65 0.52 24.21
CA GLY A 271 -2.51 0.46 25.67
C GLY A 271 -3.86 0.50 26.40
N ILE A 272 -4.76 1.38 25.96
CA ILE A 272 -6.13 1.47 26.53
C ILE A 272 -6.93 0.20 26.26
N ILE A 273 -6.88 -0.34 25.02
CA ILE A 273 -7.60 -1.58 24.67
C ILE A 273 -7.09 -2.74 25.54
N LYS A 274 -5.77 -2.94 25.59
CA LYS A 274 -5.14 -4.00 26.38
C LYS A 274 -5.46 -3.87 27.86
N GLY A 275 -5.34 -2.65 28.44
CA GLY A 275 -5.66 -2.42 29.84
C GLY A 275 -7.13 -2.67 30.19
N ARG A 276 -8.06 -2.38 29.25
CA ARG A 276 -9.48 -2.72 29.44
C ARG A 276 -9.75 -4.22 29.39
N GLU A 277 -9.09 -4.96 28.50
CA GLU A 277 -9.22 -6.42 28.40
C GLU A 277 -8.68 -7.09 29.67
N GLU A 278 -7.47 -6.76 30.08
CA GLU A 278 -6.84 -7.28 31.30
C GLU A 278 -7.70 -6.95 32.55
N GLY A 279 -8.16 -5.70 32.68
CA GLY A 279 -9.03 -5.30 33.81
C GLY A 279 -10.38 -6.01 33.80
N ARG A 280 -10.94 -6.32 32.61
CA ARG A 280 -12.18 -7.09 32.51
C ARG A 280 -11.98 -8.55 32.90
N GLU A 281 -10.88 -9.18 32.47
CA GLU A 281 -10.56 -10.56 32.81
C GLU A 281 -10.31 -10.72 34.34
N GLU A 282 -9.49 -9.86 34.92
CA GLU A 282 -9.29 -9.84 36.36
C GLU A 282 -10.58 -9.58 37.15
N GLY A 283 -11.42 -8.65 36.66
CA GLY A 283 -12.72 -8.35 37.29
C GLY A 283 -13.66 -9.56 37.25
N LEU A 284 -13.68 -10.29 36.12
CA LEU A 284 -14.50 -11.48 35.94
C LEU A 284 -14.01 -12.62 36.90
N GLU A 285 -12.71 -12.87 36.94
CA GLU A 285 -12.10 -13.88 37.80
C GLU A 285 -12.39 -13.60 39.28
N LYS A 286 -12.12 -12.39 39.74
CA LYS A 286 -12.41 -11.95 41.11
C LYS A 286 -13.93 -11.99 41.43
N GLY A 287 -14.75 -11.67 40.44
CA GLY A 287 -16.23 -11.76 40.57
C GLY A 287 -16.71 -13.19 40.70
N MET A 288 -16.17 -14.11 39.93
CA MET A 288 -16.48 -15.55 40.00
C MET A 288 -16.02 -16.15 41.31
N GLU A 289 -14.84 -15.83 41.80
CA GLU A 289 -14.29 -16.28 43.09
C GLU A 289 -15.21 -15.85 44.25
N LYS A 290 -15.51 -14.55 44.36
CA LYS A 290 -16.42 -14.03 45.38
C LYS A 290 -17.84 -14.63 45.29
N GLY A 291 -18.33 -14.81 44.08
CA GLY A 291 -19.64 -15.44 43.88
C GLY A 291 -19.69 -16.89 44.40
N ARG A 292 -18.60 -17.67 44.18
CA ARG A 292 -18.47 -19.03 44.73
C ARG A 292 -18.38 -19.03 46.24
N GLU A 293 -17.56 -18.14 46.83
CA GLU A 293 -17.44 -18.00 48.28
C GLU A 293 -18.81 -17.68 48.94
N GLU A 294 -19.54 -16.71 48.41
CA GLU A 294 -20.83 -16.31 48.93
C GLU A 294 -21.89 -17.43 48.78
N LEU A 295 -21.90 -18.13 47.65
CA LEU A 295 -22.84 -19.24 47.42
C LEU A 295 -22.58 -20.38 48.41
N LEU A 296 -21.30 -20.79 48.55
CA LEU A 296 -20.90 -21.80 49.50
C LEU A 296 -21.26 -21.42 50.93
N TRP A 297 -21.00 -20.18 51.31
CA TRP A 297 -21.40 -19.69 52.64
C TRP A 297 -22.94 -19.79 52.85
N LYS A 298 -23.73 -19.39 51.88
CA LYS A 298 -25.20 -19.52 51.96
C LYS A 298 -25.63 -20.98 52.11
N LEU A 299 -25.01 -21.89 51.38
CA LEU A 299 -25.27 -23.33 51.46
C LEU A 299 -24.87 -23.93 52.83
N ILE A 300 -23.67 -23.59 53.31
CA ILE A 300 -23.18 -24.00 54.63
C ILE A 300 -24.10 -23.48 55.74
N SER A 301 -24.48 -22.19 55.71
CA SER A 301 -25.33 -21.55 56.69
C SER A 301 -26.74 -22.19 56.69
N LYS A 302 -27.27 -22.59 55.54
CA LYS A 302 -28.56 -23.30 55.43
C LYS A 302 -28.50 -24.72 55.96
N LYS A 303 -27.42 -25.46 55.70
CA LYS A 303 -27.24 -26.83 56.10
C LYS A 303 -26.82 -26.96 57.59
N PHE A 304 -25.98 -26.05 58.06
CA PHE A 304 -25.45 -25.96 59.40
C PHE A 304 -25.73 -24.60 60.02
N PRO A 305 -26.96 -24.34 60.54
CA PRO A 305 -27.37 -23.02 61.04
C PRO A 305 -26.55 -22.48 62.22
N LYS A 306 -25.80 -23.33 62.90
CA LYS A 306 -24.91 -22.97 64.02
C LYS A 306 -23.45 -22.76 63.60
N ALA A 307 -23.15 -22.89 62.29
CA ALA A 307 -21.81 -22.76 61.78
C ALA A 307 -21.22 -21.39 62.09
N SER A 308 -20.01 -21.38 62.60
CA SER A 308 -19.32 -20.13 63.02
C SER A 308 -19.03 -19.24 61.81
N LYS A 309 -19.20 -17.93 61.92
CA LYS A 309 -18.79 -16.93 60.93
C LYS A 309 -17.30 -17.01 60.58
N LYS A 310 -16.48 -17.60 61.43
CA LYS A 310 -15.05 -17.86 61.11
C LYS A 310 -14.86 -18.72 59.89
N TYR A 311 -15.80 -19.59 59.54
CA TYR A 311 -15.73 -20.39 58.33
C TYR A 311 -15.83 -19.56 57.05
N PHE A 312 -16.60 -18.47 57.10
CA PHE A 312 -16.67 -17.56 55.97
C PHE A 312 -15.31 -16.91 55.66
N GLU A 313 -14.58 -16.47 56.70
CA GLU A 313 -13.24 -15.91 56.49
C GLU A 313 -12.21 -16.93 55.97
N LYS A 314 -12.41 -18.23 56.28
CA LYS A 314 -11.60 -19.28 55.76
C LYS A 314 -11.91 -19.65 54.32
N LEU A 315 -13.18 -19.55 53.87
CA LEU A 315 -13.54 -19.73 52.47
C LEU A 315 -12.78 -18.76 51.57
N LYS A 316 -12.58 -17.54 51.96
CA LYS A 316 -11.83 -16.50 51.24
C LYS A 316 -10.33 -16.84 51.03
N THR A 317 -9.81 -17.82 51.76
CA THR A 317 -8.38 -18.22 51.67
C THR A 317 -8.21 -19.52 50.84
N LEU A 318 -9.32 -20.09 50.34
CA LEU A 318 -9.28 -21.29 49.53
C LEU A 318 -9.14 -20.98 48.05
N THR A 319 -8.44 -21.83 47.32
CA THR A 319 -8.41 -21.74 45.85
C THR A 319 -9.74 -22.13 45.24
N ILE A 320 -9.98 -21.73 44.00
CA ILE A 320 -11.23 -22.03 43.26
C ILE A 320 -11.47 -23.54 43.25
N GLU A 321 -10.46 -24.36 43.01
CA GLU A 321 -10.56 -25.84 42.98
C GLU A 321 -11.02 -26.40 44.34
N LYS A 322 -10.50 -25.82 45.44
CA LYS A 322 -10.87 -26.22 46.80
C LYS A 322 -12.29 -25.79 47.15
N LEU A 323 -12.73 -24.60 46.67
CA LEU A 323 -14.09 -24.14 46.83
C LEU A 323 -15.08 -25.05 46.08
N ASP A 324 -14.76 -25.43 44.85
CA ASP A 324 -15.58 -26.33 44.03
C ASP A 324 -15.66 -27.74 44.65
N ALA A 325 -14.54 -28.29 45.12
CA ALA A 325 -14.49 -29.56 45.81
C ALA A 325 -15.33 -29.54 47.10
N LEU A 326 -15.20 -28.48 47.92
CA LEU A 326 -16.01 -28.29 49.12
C LEU A 326 -17.51 -28.21 48.78
N GLY A 327 -17.86 -27.55 47.67
CA GLY A 327 -19.25 -27.44 47.18
C GLY A 327 -19.89 -28.78 46.89
N LEU A 328 -19.14 -29.69 46.25
CA LEU A 328 -19.60 -31.08 45.98
C LEU A 328 -19.75 -31.90 47.27
N GLU A 329 -18.71 -31.89 48.08
CA GLU A 329 -18.68 -32.64 49.32
C GLU A 329 -19.73 -32.17 50.34
N LEU A 330 -20.04 -30.85 50.34
CA LEU A 330 -21.04 -30.27 51.23
C LEU A 330 -22.40 -30.97 51.13
N ILE A 331 -22.77 -31.49 49.97
CA ILE A 331 -24.04 -32.19 49.76
C ILE A 331 -24.15 -33.42 50.66
N ASP A 332 -23.10 -34.20 50.80
CA ASP A 332 -23.05 -35.47 51.51
C ASP A 332 -22.64 -35.36 52.99
N MET A 333 -22.14 -34.22 53.46
CA MET A 333 -21.77 -33.97 54.83
C MET A 333 -22.93 -34.12 55.80
N LYS A 334 -22.75 -34.91 56.86
CA LYS A 334 -23.78 -35.19 57.89
C LYS A 334 -23.72 -34.29 59.12
N ASN A 335 -22.54 -33.73 59.43
CA ASN A 335 -22.32 -32.94 60.61
C ASN A 335 -21.25 -31.83 60.39
N GLU A 336 -21.19 -30.87 61.30
CA GLU A 336 -20.29 -29.72 61.20
C GLU A 336 -18.79 -30.13 61.40
N GLU A 337 -18.50 -31.23 62.01
CA GLU A 337 -17.13 -31.72 62.22
C GLU A 337 -16.48 -32.13 60.88
N GLU A 338 -17.28 -32.61 59.93
CA GLU A 338 -16.81 -32.90 58.58
C GLU A 338 -16.43 -31.63 57.81
N LEU A 339 -17.18 -30.54 58.01
CA LEU A 339 -16.85 -29.22 57.43
C LEU A 339 -15.54 -28.67 58.00
N LYS A 340 -15.23 -28.86 59.29
CA LYS A 340 -13.99 -28.40 59.89
C LYS A 340 -12.76 -28.99 59.24
N LYS A 341 -12.83 -30.25 58.78
CA LYS A 341 -11.68 -30.91 58.10
C LYS A 341 -11.26 -30.25 56.79
N TYR A 342 -12.22 -29.65 56.11
CA TYR A 342 -11.96 -28.90 54.83
C TYR A 342 -11.49 -27.46 55.06
N LEU A 343 -11.84 -26.87 56.20
CA LEU A 343 -11.57 -25.49 56.54
C LEU A 343 -10.44 -25.27 57.51
N MET A 344 -9.87 -26.37 58.05
CA MET A 344 -8.66 -26.31 58.88
C MET A 344 -7.43 -26.70 58.07
#